data_1213b3e51c64ee703bc6b80c81eb00d3
#
_entry.id   1213b3e51c64ee703bc6b80c81eb00d3
#
_cell.length_a   1.000
_cell.length_b   1.000
_cell.length_c   1.000
_cell.angle_alpha   90.00
_cell.angle_beta   90.00
_cell.angle_gamma   90.00
#
_symmetry.space_group_name_H-M   'P 1'
#
loop_
_entity.id
_entity.type
_entity.pdbx_description
1 polymer ?
#
loop_
_entity_poly.entity_id
_entity_poly.type
_entity_poly.pdbx_seq_one_letter_code
_entity_poly.pdbx_strand_id
1 'polypeptide(L)'
;MKIKILQSIDECSSKLWDSLFSTDYPFLKHGFISLLESSGSVCDATGWTPKHILLEQEGVPIAAMPLYLKNHSSGEYVFDHSWANAYHQHGIQYYPKLVTAIPFTPVTGPRIGIANGINPDLIEQVLLKNIKSLAKKWGASSWHILFPRYRLLNGVFSQSLMKRVGVQYHWNNHNYSNFDDFTNTFASRKRKNLLKERRKSTENINVNRLVGEEITADWWEFMCSVYHQTYLKRNGTHGYLTQKFFEDIGNVLGSQIMLSVAEEKRSGGGEKIASALFFFDDNGLYGRYWGCNAEYEFLHFELCYHQGIEFSIEKNLSYFDAGAQGEHKISRGFVPIEVYSAHWIEHPDFSDA
;
A
#
# COMPACT_ATOMS: atom_id res chain seq x y z
N MET A 1 13.70 -21.25 -19.27
CA MET A 1 12.61 -20.44 -18.72
C MET A 1 12.22 -19.37 -19.73
N LYS A 2 10.92 -19.10 -19.86
CA LYS A 2 10.35 -18.11 -20.79
C LYS A 2 9.60 -17.05 -20.01
N ILE A 3 9.75 -15.77 -20.39
CA ILE A 3 8.95 -14.68 -19.84
C ILE A 3 7.72 -14.45 -20.73
N LYS A 4 6.56 -14.40 -20.13
CA LYS A 4 5.31 -13.92 -20.71
C LYS A 4 5.00 -12.55 -20.07
N ILE A 5 4.72 -11.55 -20.90
CA ILE A 5 4.30 -10.21 -20.45
C ILE A 5 2.78 -10.14 -20.56
N LEU A 6 2.12 -9.76 -19.48
CA LEU A 6 0.69 -9.51 -19.43
C LEU A 6 0.44 -8.01 -19.54
N GLN A 7 -0.47 -7.62 -20.43
CA GLN A 7 -0.90 -6.22 -20.61
C GLN A 7 -2.04 -5.83 -19.65
N SER A 8 -2.64 -6.82 -19.03
CA SER A 8 -3.58 -6.74 -17.91
C SER A 8 -3.42 -7.97 -17.04
N ILE A 9 -3.70 -7.83 -15.75
CA ILE A 9 -3.70 -8.97 -14.83
C ILE A 9 -4.75 -10.03 -15.24
N ASP A 10 -5.82 -9.62 -15.89
CA ASP A 10 -6.93 -10.51 -16.34
C ASP A 10 -6.52 -11.47 -17.46
N GLU A 11 -5.32 -11.30 -18.06
CA GLU A 11 -4.73 -12.32 -18.93
C GLU A 11 -4.19 -13.55 -18.17
N CYS A 12 -4.25 -13.51 -16.83
CA CYS A 12 -3.90 -14.59 -15.91
C CYS A 12 -5.11 -14.93 -15.03
N SER A 13 -5.39 -16.21 -14.79
CA SER A 13 -6.45 -16.55 -13.85
C SER A 13 -6.08 -16.20 -12.40
N SER A 14 -7.08 -15.79 -11.62
CA SER A 14 -6.91 -15.48 -10.19
C SER A 14 -6.30 -16.65 -9.42
N LYS A 15 -6.79 -17.86 -9.66
CA LYS A 15 -6.28 -19.11 -9.05
C LYS A 15 -4.77 -19.29 -9.29
N LEU A 16 -4.30 -19.05 -10.53
CA LEU A 16 -2.88 -19.18 -10.86
C LEU A 16 -2.05 -18.09 -10.17
N TRP A 17 -2.44 -16.84 -10.34
CA TRP A 17 -1.71 -15.71 -9.76
C TRP A 17 -1.59 -15.83 -8.24
N ASP A 18 -2.72 -16.01 -7.55
CA ASP A 18 -2.77 -16.09 -6.10
C ASP A 18 -1.97 -17.30 -5.55
N SER A 19 -1.95 -18.43 -6.28
CA SER A 19 -1.18 -19.62 -5.88
C SER A 19 0.34 -19.36 -5.88
N LEU A 20 0.84 -18.50 -6.77
CA LEU A 20 2.27 -18.19 -6.85
C LEU A 20 2.75 -17.32 -5.67
N PHE A 21 1.88 -16.45 -5.16
CA PHE A 21 2.23 -15.61 -4.00
C PHE A 21 2.06 -16.33 -2.66
N SER A 22 1.22 -17.35 -2.59
CA SER A 22 0.99 -18.19 -1.37
C SER A 22 0.83 -17.36 -0.09
N THR A 23 0.08 -16.26 -0.16
CA THR A 23 -0.09 -15.30 0.94
C THR A 23 -1.50 -14.76 0.96
N ASP A 24 -1.98 -14.43 2.15
CA ASP A 24 -3.25 -13.74 2.32
C ASP A 24 -3.15 -12.19 2.23
N TYR A 25 -1.97 -11.69 1.88
CA TYR A 25 -1.68 -10.27 1.72
C TYR A 25 -2.60 -9.61 0.68
N PRO A 26 -3.49 -8.69 1.08
CA PRO A 26 -4.63 -8.26 0.26
C PRO A 26 -4.21 -7.56 -1.04
N PHE A 27 -3.12 -6.81 -1.02
CA PHE A 27 -2.73 -5.94 -2.13
C PHE A 27 -2.09 -6.67 -3.32
N LEU A 28 -1.74 -7.95 -3.16
CA LEU A 28 -1.24 -8.80 -4.26
C LEU A 28 -2.26 -9.81 -4.74
N LYS A 29 -3.44 -9.87 -4.13
CA LYS A 29 -4.52 -10.69 -4.68
C LYS A 29 -4.86 -10.23 -6.08
N HIS A 30 -5.05 -11.18 -6.97
CA HIS A 30 -5.45 -10.92 -8.36
C HIS A 30 -6.61 -9.93 -8.42
N GLY A 31 -7.65 -10.14 -7.62
CA GLY A 31 -8.82 -9.29 -7.60
C GLY A 31 -8.51 -7.83 -7.26
N PHE A 32 -7.57 -7.55 -6.33
CA PHE A 32 -7.17 -6.19 -6.01
C PHE A 32 -6.48 -5.49 -7.19
N ILE A 33 -5.54 -6.19 -7.86
CA ILE A 33 -4.83 -5.64 -9.02
C ILE A 33 -5.80 -5.46 -10.18
N SER A 34 -6.65 -6.46 -10.46
CA SER A 34 -7.70 -6.39 -11.49
C SER A 34 -8.64 -5.21 -11.27
N LEU A 35 -9.04 -4.96 -10.02
CA LEU A 35 -9.89 -3.81 -9.71
C LEU A 35 -9.17 -2.47 -9.94
N LEU A 36 -7.89 -2.34 -9.59
CA LEU A 36 -7.12 -1.13 -9.90
C LEU A 36 -7.10 -0.85 -11.41
N GLU A 37 -6.96 -1.89 -12.24
CA GLU A 37 -6.96 -1.78 -13.70
C GLU A 37 -8.37 -1.52 -14.25
N SER A 38 -9.34 -2.36 -13.90
CA SER A 38 -10.72 -2.29 -14.43
C SER A 38 -11.49 -1.05 -14.00
N SER A 39 -11.16 -0.48 -12.82
CA SER A 39 -11.72 0.81 -12.39
C SER A 39 -11.13 2.00 -13.12
N GLY A 40 -10.05 1.83 -13.91
CA GLY A 40 -9.33 2.91 -14.55
C GLY A 40 -8.41 3.71 -13.62
N SER A 41 -8.22 3.27 -12.38
CA SER A 41 -7.25 3.87 -11.45
C SER A 41 -5.81 3.63 -11.94
N VAL A 42 -5.57 2.49 -12.59
CA VAL A 42 -4.30 2.05 -13.17
C VAL A 42 -4.49 1.78 -14.66
N CYS A 43 -3.99 2.68 -15.51
CA CYS A 43 -4.05 2.57 -16.96
C CYS A 43 -3.02 3.50 -17.61
N ASP A 44 -2.89 3.47 -18.93
CA ASP A 44 -2.00 4.36 -19.68
C ASP A 44 -2.29 5.84 -19.41
N ALA A 45 -3.55 6.23 -19.35
CA ALA A 45 -3.95 7.63 -19.13
C ALA A 45 -3.54 8.13 -17.73
N THR A 46 -3.42 7.24 -16.74
CA THR A 46 -2.94 7.56 -15.38
C THR A 46 -1.42 7.36 -15.24
N GLY A 47 -0.73 7.06 -16.35
CA GLY A 47 0.72 6.82 -16.38
C GLY A 47 1.19 5.54 -15.71
N TRP A 48 0.31 4.59 -15.48
CA TRP A 48 0.59 3.27 -14.95
C TRP A 48 0.21 2.19 -15.98
N THR A 49 1.08 1.89 -16.94
CA THR A 49 0.82 0.87 -17.96
C THR A 49 1.19 -0.51 -17.44
N PRO A 50 0.26 -1.45 -17.28
CA PRO A 50 0.57 -2.81 -16.83
C PRO A 50 1.49 -3.54 -17.80
N LYS A 51 2.48 -4.23 -17.25
CA LYS A 51 3.47 -5.09 -17.94
C LYS A 51 3.84 -6.27 -17.05
N HIS A 52 2.85 -6.90 -16.40
CA HIS A 52 3.11 -7.95 -15.41
C HIS A 52 3.88 -9.12 -16.04
N ILE A 53 4.70 -9.74 -15.24
CA ILE A 53 5.53 -10.85 -15.67
C ILE A 53 4.98 -12.16 -15.12
N LEU A 54 4.82 -13.14 -16.01
CA LEU A 54 4.78 -14.55 -15.68
C LEU A 54 6.06 -15.21 -16.21
N LEU A 55 6.74 -15.95 -15.36
CA LEU A 55 7.90 -16.77 -15.72
C LEU A 55 7.44 -18.23 -15.83
N GLU A 56 7.68 -18.84 -16.96
CA GLU A 56 7.30 -20.22 -17.26
C GLU A 56 8.53 -21.12 -17.44
N GLN A 57 8.44 -22.31 -16.91
CA GLN A 57 9.37 -23.40 -17.17
C GLN A 57 8.59 -24.57 -17.80
N GLU A 58 8.98 -24.98 -19.03
CA GLU A 58 8.32 -26.03 -19.77
C GLU A 58 6.79 -25.85 -19.94
N GLY A 59 6.38 -24.59 -20.09
CA GLY A 59 4.97 -24.19 -20.22
C GLY A 59 4.20 -24.10 -18.90
N VAL A 60 4.85 -24.35 -17.76
CA VAL A 60 4.25 -24.22 -16.43
C VAL A 60 4.67 -22.91 -15.81
N PRO A 61 3.74 -22.03 -15.38
CA PRO A 61 4.07 -20.83 -14.63
C PRO A 61 4.68 -21.15 -13.28
N ILE A 62 5.87 -20.59 -13.01
CA ILE A 62 6.64 -20.84 -11.79
C ILE A 62 6.91 -19.59 -10.97
N ALA A 63 6.76 -18.39 -11.56
CA ALA A 63 6.85 -17.13 -10.82
C ALA A 63 6.02 -16.04 -11.48
N ALA A 64 5.62 -15.06 -10.68
CA ALA A 64 4.90 -13.87 -11.12
C ALA A 64 5.45 -12.61 -10.46
N MET A 65 5.37 -11.47 -11.16
CA MET A 65 5.81 -10.18 -10.65
C MET A 65 4.93 -9.07 -11.22
N PRO A 66 4.29 -8.23 -10.38
CA PRO A 66 3.64 -7.02 -10.86
C PRO A 66 4.71 -6.06 -11.40
N LEU A 67 4.50 -5.58 -12.60
CA LEU A 67 5.39 -4.64 -13.27
C LEU A 67 4.56 -3.61 -14.02
N TYR A 68 5.00 -2.36 -13.98
CA TYR A 68 4.36 -1.25 -14.68
C TYR A 68 5.40 -0.44 -15.43
N LEU A 69 5.05 0.03 -16.61
CA LEU A 69 5.77 1.10 -17.31
C LEU A 69 5.17 2.44 -16.87
N LYS A 70 6.00 3.32 -16.33
CA LYS A 70 5.57 4.57 -15.68
C LYS A 70 6.08 5.79 -16.42
N ASN A 71 5.17 6.74 -16.67
CA ASN A 71 5.49 8.01 -17.35
C ASN A 71 5.73 9.20 -16.39
N HIS A 72 5.59 8.98 -15.09
CA HIS A 72 5.82 9.95 -14.02
C HIS A 72 6.00 9.22 -12.68
N SER A 73 6.39 9.92 -11.60
CA SER A 73 6.64 9.31 -10.28
C SER A 73 5.49 9.44 -9.27
N SER A 74 4.33 9.94 -9.71
CA SER A 74 3.17 10.08 -8.80
C SER A 74 2.61 8.71 -8.39
N GLY A 75 2.19 8.60 -7.12
CA GLY A 75 1.55 7.41 -6.57
C GLY A 75 2.49 6.29 -6.14
N GLU A 76 3.81 6.52 -6.13
CA GLU A 76 4.84 5.54 -5.76
C GLU A 76 5.27 5.62 -4.29
N TYR A 77 5.23 6.81 -3.70
CA TYR A 77 5.66 7.10 -2.32
C TYR A 77 7.14 6.84 -2.01
N VAL A 78 7.95 6.57 -3.04
CA VAL A 78 9.41 6.60 -3.00
C VAL A 78 9.87 7.69 -3.95
N PHE A 79 10.45 8.76 -3.39
CA PHE A 79 10.80 9.94 -4.17
C PHE A 79 12.09 9.72 -4.95
N ASP A 80 12.03 9.86 -6.27
CA ASP A 80 13.15 9.72 -7.21
C ASP A 80 13.45 11.02 -7.97
N HIS A 81 13.00 12.14 -7.41
CA HIS A 81 13.18 13.47 -8.01
C HIS A 81 14.65 13.81 -8.28
N SER A 82 15.57 13.33 -7.47
CA SER A 82 17.02 13.56 -7.66
C SER A 82 17.48 12.97 -8.99
N TRP A 83 17.08 11.73 -9.33
CA TRP A 83 17.40 11.11 -10.62
C TRP A 83 16.69 11.82 -11.77
N ALA A 84 15.39 12.08 -11.65
CA ALA A 84 14.64 12.78 -12.68
C ALA A 84 15.24 14.15 -13.00
N ASN A 85 15.65 14.91 -11.99
CA ASN A 85 16.29 16.21 -12.15
C ASN A 85 17.70 16.08 -12.77
N ALA A 86 18.51 15.09 -12.36
CA ALA A 86 19.83 14.86 -12.94
C ALA A 86 19.75 14.54 -14.44
N TYR A 87 18.82 13.66 -14.84
CA TYR A 87 18.57 13.35 -16.25
C TYR A 87 18.14 14.61 -17.03
N HIS A 88 17.19 15.37 -16.49
CA HIS A 88 16.73 16.59 -17.12
C HIS A 88 17.82 17.64 -17.30
N GLN A 89 18.70 17.84 -16.29
CA GLN A 89 19.82 18.78 -16.35
C GLN A 89 20.84 18.42 -17.44
N HIS A 90 20.96 17.13 -17.79
CA HIS A 90 21.82 16.63 -18.85
C HIS A 90 21.11 16.46 -20.20
N GLY A 91 19.86 16.90 -20.31
CA GLY A 91 19.07 16.79 -21.55
C GLY A 91 18.67 15.36 -21.92
N ILE A 92 18.65 14.43 -20.93
CA ILE A 92 18.31 13.03 -21.12
C ILE A 92 16.91 12.77 -20.53
N GLN A 93 16.12 11.94 -21.19
CA GLN A 93 14.79 11.59 -20.72
C GLN A 93 14.86 10.54 -19.59
N TYR A 94 14.25 10.84 -18.45
CA TYR A 94 14.12 9.90 -17.35
C TYR A 94 12.93 8.95 -17.51
N TYR A 95 11.82 9.45 -18.05
CA TYR A 95 10.63 8.63 -18.30
C TYR A 95 10.60 8.12 -19.75
N PRO A 96 10.02 6.92 -19.99
CA PRO A 96 9.39 6.04 -19.01
C PRO A 96 10.42 5.30 -18.14
N LYS A 97 9.94 4.75 -17.02
CA LYS A 97 10.69 3.86 -16.13
C LYS A 97 9.87 2.61 -15.80
N LEU A 98 10.53 1.55 -15.33
CA LEU A 98 9.86 0.32 -14.86
C LEU A 98 9.68 0.36 -13.34
N VAL A 99 8.50 -0.04 -12.87
CA VAL A 99 8.19 -0.08 -11.44
C VAL A 99 7.53 -1.41 -11.06
N THR A 100 8.15 -2.13 -10.14
CA THR A 100 7.59 -3.29 -9.44
C THR A 100 7.07 -2.82 -8.09
N ALA A 101 5.77 -2.58 -7.99
CA ALA A 101 5.11 -2.04 -6.81
C ALA A 101 3.64 -2.43 -6.80
N ILE A 102 2.97 -2.14 -5.69
CA ILE A 102 1.51 -2.08 -5.66
C ILE A 102 1.13 -0.60 -5.86
N PRO A 103 0.39 -0.25 -6.90
CA PRO A 103 0.02 1.14 -7.15
C PRO A 103 -0.67 1.78 -5.95
N PHE A 104 -0.29 3.02 -5.64
CA PHE A 104 -0.86 3.84 -4.57
C PHE A 104 -0.75 3.25 -3.16
N THR A 105 0.09 2.20 -2.96
CA THR A 105 0.11 1.39 -1.73
C THR A 105 1.55 1.24 -1.20
N PRO A 106 2.04 2.18 -0.36
CA PRO A 106 3.37 2.12 0.23
C PRO A 106 3.45 1.16 1.41
N VAL A 107 3.01 -0.07 1.23
CA VAL A 107 3.02 -1.14 2.24
C VAL A 107 4.09 -2.17 1.89
N THR A 108 4.90 -2.53 2.88
CA THR A 108 5.90 -3.59 2.72
C THR A 108 5.23 -4.95 2.51
N GLY A 109 5.65 -5.66 1.46
CA GLY A 109 5.08 -6.97 1.15
C GLY A 109 5.88 -7.73 0.09
N PRO A 110 5.43 -8.92 -0.30
CA PRO A 110 6.02 -9.65 -1.42
C PRO A 110 5.98 -8.79 -2.70
N ARG A 111 6.97 -8.96 -3.57
CA ARG A 111 7.00 -8.32 -4.91
C ARG A 111 7.21 -9.34 -6.02
N ILE A 112 7.56 -10.56 -5.64
CA ILE A 112 7.68 -11.71 -6.55
C ILE A 112 6.95 -12.88 -5.89
N GLY A 113 6.04 -13.49 -6.63
CA GLY A 113 5.42 -14.78 -6.31
C GLY A 113 6.25 -15.90 -6.94
N ILE A 114 6.48 -16.99 -6.19
CA ILE A 114 7.31 -18.11 -6.63
C ILE A 114 6.63 -19.41 -6.21
N ALA A 115 6.49 -20.34 -7.16
CA ALA A 115 5.92 -21.65 -6.89
C ALA A 115 6.77 -22.44 -5.89
N ASN A 116 6.12 -23.26 -5.07
CA ASN A 116 6.79 -24.09 -4.08
C ASN A 116 7.86 -24.99 -4.71
N GLY A 117 9.00 -25.11 -4.06
CA GLY A 117 10.12 -25.95 -4.54
C GLY A 117 11.04 -25.29 -5.58
N ILE A 118 10.72 -24.09 -6.05
CA ILE A 118 11.57 -23.34 -6.98
C ILE A 118 12.57 -22.49 -6.20
N ASN A 119 13.84 -22.51 -6.63
CA ASN A 119 14.89 -21.71 -6.02
C ASN A 119 14.69 -20.20 -6.32
N PRO A 120 14.49 -19.35 -5.30
CA PRO A 120 14.31 -17.91 -5.47
C PRO A 120 15.47 -17.21 -6.20
N ASP A 121 16.72 -17.59 -5.91
CA ASP A 121 17.90 -16.96 -6.50
C ASP A 121 17.94 -17.16 -8.03
N LEU A 122 17.49 -18.32 -8.50
CA LEU A 122 17.39 -18.58 -9.93
C LEU A 122 16.34 -17.68 -10.58
N ILE A 123 15.19 -17.46 -9.91
CA ILE A 123 14.15 -16.56 -10.40
C ILE A 123 14.67 -15.12 -10.45
N GLU A 124 15.34 -14.66 -9.40
CA GLU A 124 15.92 -13.33 -9.33
C GLU A 124 16.95 -13.09 -10.45
N GLN A 125 17.83 -14.05 -10.73
CA GLN A 125 18.80 -13.99 -11.84
C GLN A 125 18.11 -13.85 -13.20
N VAL A 126 17.08 -14.68 -13.44
CA VAL A 126 16.32 -14.64 -14.70
C VAL A 126 15.58 -13.33 -14.84
N LEU A 127 14.92 -12.84 -13.78
CA LEU A 127 14.22 -11.56 -13.80
C LEU A 127 15.19 -10.40 -14.07
N LEU A 128 16.32 -10.32 -13.35
CA LEU A 128 17.30 -9.25 -13.49
C LEU A 128 17.81 -9.14 -14.93
N LYS A 129 18.19 -10.29 -15.53
CA LYS A 129 18.67 -10.33 -16.92
C LYS A 129 17.60 -9.84 -17.90
N ASN A 130 16.37 -10.28 -17.74
CA ASN A 130 15.30 -9.98 -18.68
C ASN A 130 14.75 -8.56 -18.51
N ILE A 131 14.63 -8.06 -17.27
CA ILE A 131 14.15 -6.69 -17.01
C ILE A 131 15.08 -5.66 -17.68
N LYS A 132 16.40 -5.82 -17.61
CA LYS A 132 17.35 -4.94 -18.30
C LYS A 132 17.12 -4.93 -19.82
N SER A 133 16.85 -6.09 -20.40
CA SER A 133 16.53 -6.20 -21.82
C SER A 133 15.17 -5.57 -22.18
N LEU A 134 14.16 -5.77 -21.33
CA LEU A 134 12.83 -5.18 -21.50
C LEU A 134 12.86 -3.65 -21.33
N ALA A 135 13.61 -3.15 -20.35
CA ALA A 135 13.81 -1.71 -20.17
C ALA A 135 14.36 -1.06 -21.44
N LYS A 136 15.42 -1.63 -22.00
CA LYS A 136 15.97 -1.16 -23.28
C LYS A 136 14.96 -1.23 -24.42
N LYS A 137 14.20 -2.31 -24.52
CA LYS A 137 13.17 -2.48 -25.56
C LYS A 137 12.06 -1.43 -25.46
N TRP A 138 11.68 -1.03 -24.25
CA TRP A 138 10.61 -0.06 -24.01
C TRP A 138 11.11 1.37 -23.79
N GLY A 139 12.42 1.61 -23.91
CA GLY A 139 13.03 2.92 -23.69
C GLY A 139 12.97 3.39 -22.25
N ALA A 140 12.86 2.45 -21.31
CA ALA A 140 12.81 2.79 -19.88
C ALA A 140 14.21 3.03 -19.31
N SER A 141 14.39 4.16 -18.60
CA SER A 141 15.67 4.59 -18.04
C SER A 141 16.12 3.80 -16.81
N SER A 142 15.19 3.11 -16.15
CA SER A 142 15.42 2.52 -14.83
C SER A 142 14.39 1.45 -14.47
N TRP A 143 14.69 0.70 -13.42
CA TRP A 143 13.75 -0.21 -12.77
C TRP A 143 13.80 -0.03 -11.26
N HIS A 144 12.63 0.11 -10.64
CA HIS A 144 12.47 0.34 -9.22
C HIS A 144 11.59 -0.75 -8.61
N ILE A 145 12.04 -1.38 -7.53
CA ILE A 145 11.26 -2.30 -6.70
C ILE A 145 10.94 -1.56 -5.40
N LEU A 146 9.65 -1.27 -5.17
CA LEU A 146 9.23 -0.43 -4.06
C LEU A 146 8.60 -1.26 -2.93
N PHE A 147 9.01 -1.00 -1.70
CA PHE A 147 8.53 -1.65 -0.48
C PHE A 147 8.59 -3.19 -0.51
N PRO A 148 9.69 -3.81 -1.02
CA PRO A 148 9.84 -5.25 -0.92
C PRO A 148 10.09 -5.67 0.53
N ARG A 149 9.80 -6.94 0.87
CA ARG A 149 10.31 -7.55 2.09
C ARG A 149 11.84 -7.59 2.06
N TYR A 150 12.49 -7.37 3.20
CA TYR A 150 13.96 -7.33 3.34
C TYR A 150 14.67 -8.56 2.73
N ARG A 151 14.05 -9.75 2.81
CA ARG A 151 14.59 -10.98 2.23
C ARG A 151 14.92 -10.84 0.73
N LEU A 152 14.10 -10.13 -0.04
CA LEU A 152 14.34 -9.91 -1.47
C LEU A 152 15.63 -9.11 -1.74
N LEU A 153 16.08 -8.34 -0.76
CA LEU A 153 17.26 -7.48 -0.86
C LEU A 153 18.55 -8.12 -0.34
N ASN A 154 18.49 -9.37 0.10
CA ASN A 154 19.66 -10.14 0.57
C ASN A 154 20.09 -11.24 -0.40
N GLY A 155 19.33 -11.44 -1.50
CA GLY A 155 19.63 -12.41 -2.56
C GLY A 155 20.44 -11.80 -3.70
N VAL A 156 20.19 -12.28 -4.90
CA VAL A 156 20.86 -11.86 -6.14
C VAL A 156 20.67 -10.36 -6.41
N PHE A 157 19.52 -9.81 -6.09
CA PHE A 157 19.24 -8.39 -6.29
C PHE A 157 20.15 -7.47 -5.47
N SER A 158 20.61 -7.91 -4.28
CA SER A 158 21.52 -7.12 -3.43
C SER A 158 22.87 -6.80 -4.10
N GLN A 159 23.30 -7.64 -5.02
CA GLN A 159 24.57 -7.48 -5.73
C GLN A 159 24.46 -6.61 -6.99
N SER A 160 23.25 -6.35 -7.46
CA SER A 160 22.99 -5.75 -8.77
C SER A 160 22.10 -4.54 -8.75
N LEU A 161 21.43 -4.27 -7.63
CA LEU A 161 20.53 -3.14 -7.44
C LEU A 161 21.01 -2.27 -6.27
N MET A 162 20.90 -0.96 -6.43
CA MET A 162 21.12 0.00 -5.36
C MET A 162 19.98 -0.11 -4.35
N LYS A 163 20.31 -0.20 -3.06
CA LYS A 163 19.32 -0.23 -1.98
C LYS A 163 19.14 1.17 -1.39
N ARG A 164 17.88 1.61 -1.24
CA ARG A 164 17.54 2.78 -0.45
C ARG A 164 16.73 2.36 0.78
N VAL A 165 16.96 3.07 1.87
CA VAL A 165 16.27 2.86 3.14
C VAL A 165 15.40 4.10 3.42
N GLY A 166 14.16 3.86 3.78
CA GLY A 166 13.23 4.86 4.29
C GLY A 166 12.73 4.46 5.67
N VAL A 167 11.89 5.29 6.25
CA VAL A 167 11.29 5.03 7.58
C VAL A 167 9.78 5.14 7.48
N GLN A 168 9.09 4.18 8.08
CA GLN A 168 7.66 4.22 8.38
C GLN A 168 7.44 3.96 9.87
N TYR A 169 6.19 4.04 10.33
CA TYR A 169 5.87 3.87 11.74
C TYR A 169 4.82 2.78 11.89
N HIS A 170 5.20 1.67 12.55
CA HIS A 170 4.30 0.56 12.85
C HIS A 170 4.02 0.48 14.35
N TRP A 171 2.81 0.07 14.68
CA TRP A 171 2.47 -0.38 16.01
C TRP A 171 2.61 -1.90 16.04
N ASN A 172 3.23 -2.44 17.10
CA ASN A 172 3.41 -3.88 17.30
C ASN A 172 2.55 -4.34 18.47
N ASN A 173 1.88 -5.47 18.27
CA ASN A 173 1.13 -6.11 19.33
C ASN A 173 2.08 -6.95 20.21
N HIS A 174 2.19 -6.57 21.47
CA HIS A 174 2.94 -7.34 22.45
C HIS A 174 2.03 -8.25 23.28
N ASN A 175 1.02 -8.84 22.64
CA ASN A 175 0.00 -9.70 23.24
C ASN A 175 -0.86 -8.95 24.27
N TYR A 176 -1.23 -7.72 23.97
CA TYR A 176 -2.14 -6.95 24.80
C TYR A 176 -3.52 -7.60 24.84
N SER A 177 -4.11 -7.66 26.03
CA SER A 177 -5.45 -8.22 26.25
C SER A 177 -6.56 -7.29 25.80
N ASN A 178 -6.31 -5.97 25.86
CA ASN A 178 -7.23 -4.90 25.49
C ASN A 178 -6.48 -3.55 25.35
N PHE A 179 -7.18 -2.51 24.96
CA PHE A 179 -6.60 -1.19 24.78
C PHE A 179 -6.08 -0.55 26.08
N ASP A 180 -6.71 -0.84 27.23
CA ASP A 180 -6.23 -0.35 28.53
C ASP A 180 -4.88 -0.98 28.90
N ASP A 181 -4.71 -2.26 28.63
CA ASP A 181 -3.46 -2.98 28.82
C ASP A 181 -2.32 -2.34 27.98
N PHE A 182 -2.60 -2.06 26.72
CA PHE A 182 -1.69 -1.29 25.88
C PHE A 182 -1.37 0.09 26.46
N THR A 183 -2.38 0.88 26.87
CA THR A 183 -2.15 2.23 27.38
C THR A 183 -1.44 2.24 28.73
N ASN A 184 -1.51 1.17 29.50
CA ASN A 184 -0.77 1.00 30.76
C ASN A 184 0.76 0.95 30.57
N THR A 185 1.24 0.67 29.36
CA THR A 185 2.68 0.70 29.05
C THR A 185 3.25 2.12 28.96
N PHE A 186 2.40 3.14 28.85
CA PHE A 186 2.85 4.54 28.82
C PHE A 186 3.10 5.13 30.19
N ALA A 187 4.04 6.08 30.26
CA ALA A 187 4.19 6.93 31.45
C ALA A 187 2.87 7.66 31.76
N SER A 188 2.52 7.80 33.02
CA SER A 188 1.22 8.29 33.50
C SER A 188 0.73 9.58 32.82
N ARG A 189 1.64 10.54 32.58
CA ARG A 189 1.31 11.80 31.91
C ARG A 189 0.90 11.56 30.43
N LYS A 190 1.64 10.73 29.70
CA LYS A 190 1.38 10.42 28.30
C LYS A 190 0.07 9.65 28.16
N ARG A 191 -0.16 8.64 29.01
CA ARG A 191 -1.41 7.90 29.09
C ARG A 191 -2.61 8.82 29.33
N LYS A 192 -2.52 9.71 30.33
CA LYS A 192 -3.60 10.64 30.65
C LYS A 192 -3.94 11.57 29.46
N ASN A 193 -2.93 12.04 28.74
CA ASN A 193 -3.13 12.88 27.56
C ASN A 193 -3.82 12.10 26.43
N LEU A 194 -3.35 10.89 26.12
CA LEU A 194 -3.95 10.04 25.09
C LEU A 194 -5.43 9.74 25.39
N LEU A 195 -5.76 9.35 26.62
CA LEU A 195 -7.14 9.08 27.02
C LEU A 195 -8.01 10.35 27.00
N LYS A 196 -7.43 11.51 27.30
CA LYS A 196 -8.13 12.81 27.19
C LYS A 196 -8.44 13.17 25.72
N GLU A 197 -7.46 13.01 24.82
CA GLU A 197 -7.64 13.22 23.37
C GLU A 197 -8.76 12.33 22.85
N ARG A 198 -8.72 11.04 23.18
CA ARG A 198 -9.71 10.05 22.78
C ARG A 198 -11.13 10.39 23.27
N ARG A 199 -11.27 10.75 24.55
CA ARG A 199 -12.58 11.16 25.10
C ARG A 199 -13.12 12.41 24.41
N LYS A 200 -12.24 13.40 24.12
CA LYS A 200 -12.64 14.65 23.48
C LYS A 200 -13.10 14.42 22.03
N SER A 201 -12.42 13.55 21.29
CA SER A 201 -12.79 13.23 19.90
C SER A 201 -14.13 12.51 19.77
N THR A 202 -14.64 11.85 20.83
CA THR A 202 -15.87 11.07 20.81
C THR A 202 -17.01 11.66 21.62
N GLU A 203 -16.86 12.88 22.19
CA GLU A 203 -17.85 13.48 23.10
C GLU A 203 -19.24 13.63 22.45
N ASN A 204 -19.30 14.10 21.19
CA ASN A 204 -20.54 14.27 20.43
C ASN A 204 -20.56 13.44 19.14
N ILE A 205 -19.75 12.40 19.07
CA ILE A 205 -19.53 11.60 17.87
C ILE A 205 -19.65 10.12 18.23
N ASN A 206 -20.43 9.38 17.44
CA ASN A 206 -20.42 7.93 17.45
C ASN A 206 -19.32 7.44 16.52
N VAL A 207 -18.46 6.59 17.05
CA VAL A 207 -17.38 5.93 16.28
C VAL A 207 -17.66 4.44 16.27
N ASN A 208 -17.68 3.86 15.07
CA ASN A 208 -17.92 2.44 14.85
C ASN A 208 -16.87 1.88 13.88
N ARG A 209 -16.71 0.56 13.90
CA ARG A 209 -15.95 -0.21 12.90
C ARG A 209 -16.92 -1.09 12.13
N LEU A 210 -16.88 -1.01 10.82
CA LEU A 210 -17.65 -1.82 9.89
C LEU A 210 -16.69 -2.74 9.13
N VAL A 211 -16.98 -4.03 9.09
CA VAL A 211 -16.11 -5.03 8.47
C VAL A 211 -16.89 -5.80 7.39
N GLY A 212 -16.30 -5.90 6.22
CA GLY A 212 -16.86 -6.71 5.13
C GLY A 212 -18.25 -6.27 4.71
N GLU A 213 -19.21 -7.15 4.86
CA GLU A 213 -20.62 -6.93 4.44
C GLU A 213 -21.36 -5.89 5.31
N GLU A 214 -20.84 -5.51 6.47
CA GLU A 214 -21.39 -4.43 7.27
C GLU A 214 -21.21 -3.05 6.61
N ILE A 215 -20.29 -2.94 5.63
CA ILE A 215 -20.00 -1.70 4.92
C ILE A 215 -21.02 -1.53 3.80
N THR A 216 -21.99 -0.69 4.03
CA THR A 216 -23.07 -0.41 3.08
C THR A 216 -22.61 0.47 1.91
N ALA A 217 -23.37 0.48 0.79
CA ALA A 217 -23.03 1.26 -0.40
C ALA A 217 -22.90 2.77 -0.11
N ASP A 218 -23.74 3.30 0.77
CA ASP A 218 -23.71 4.71 1.18
C ASP A 218 -22.48 5.08 2.03
N TRP A 219 -21.87 4.10 2.74
CA TRP A 219 -20.56 4.29 3.38
C TRP A 219 -19.42 4.28 2.37
N TRP A 220 -19.50 3.48 1.30
CA TRP A 220 -18.53 3.50 0.21
C TRP A 220 -18.59 4.81 -0.56
N GLU A 221 -19.78 5.32 -0.86
CA GLU A 221 -19.97 6.63 -1.50
C GLU A 221 -19.38 7.75 -0.63
N PHE A 222 -19.66 7.74 0.67
CA PHE A 222 -19.10 8.71 1.61
C PHE A 222 -17.57 8.62 1.68
N MET A 223 -17.01 7.41 1.80
CA MET A 223 -15.54 7.21 1.84
C MET A 223 -14.88 7.74 0.57
N CYS A 224 -15.45 7.50 -0.60
CA CYS A 224 -14.98 8.03 -1.88
C CYS A 224 -14.98 9.56 -1.88
N SER A 225 -16.07 10.16 -1.46
CA SER A 225 -16.23 11.63 -1.40
C SER A 225 -15.16 12.28 -0.51
N VAL A 226 -15.01 11.81 0.73
CA VAL A 226 -14.06 12.40 1.69
C VAL A 226 -12.60 12.08 1.33
N TYR A 227 -12.33 10.97 0.64
CA TYR A 227 -11.03 10.65 0.07
C TYR A 227 -10.62 11.71 -0.97
N HIS A 228 -11.46 12.00 -1.94
CA HIS A 228 -11.20 13.01 -2.96
C HIS A 228 -11.06 14.42 -2.37
N GLN A 229 -11.92 14.78 -1.41
CA GLN A 229 -11.83 16.06 -0.71
C GLN A 229 -10.48 16.22 0.02
N THR A 230 -9.98 15.14 0.64
CA THR A 230 -8.68 15.16 1.32
C THR A 230 -7.53 15.39 0.33
N TYR A 231 -7.57 14.77 -0.85
CA TYR A 231 -6.55 14.99 -1.88
C TYR A 231 -6.64 16.41 -2.47
N LEU A 232 -7.83 16.90 -2.77
CA LEU A 232 -8.06 18.28 -3.24
C LEU A 232 -7.51 19.29 -2.24
N LYS A 233 -7.79 19.12 -0.94
CA LYS A 233 -7.31 20.01 0.13
C LYS A 233 -5.77 20.01 0.26
N ARG A 234 -5.13 18.84 0.09
CA ARG A 234 -3.68 18.69 0.31
C ARG A 234 -2.84 18.93 -0.93
N ASN A 235 -3.29 18.48 -2.08
CA ASN A 235 -2.49 18.41 -3.30
C ASN A 235 -3.08 19.22 -4.44
N GLY A 236 -4.28 19.78 -4.30
CA GLY A 236 -4.98 20.51 -5.36
C GLY A 236 -5.50 19.63 -6.51
N THR A 237 -5.44 18.30 -6.35
CA THR A 237 -5.90 17.33 -7.36
C THR A 237 -6.78 16.27 -6.72
N HIS A 238 -7.61 15.60 -7.52
CA HIS A 238 -8.34 14.42 -7.06
C HIS A 238 -7.39 13.29 -6.69
N GLY A 239 -7.86 12.39 -5.81
CA GLY A 239 -7.12 11.17 -5.46
C GLY A 239 -6.98 10.22 -6.66
N TYR A 240 -6.05 9.29 -6.57
CA TYR A 240 -5.71 8.33 -7.64
C TYR A 240 -6.78 7.27 -7.90
N LEU A 241 -7.54 6.90 -6.86
CA LEU A 241 -8.57 5.86 -6.94
C LEU A 241 -9.88 6.48 -7.44
N THR A 242 -10.53 5.79 -8.37
CA THR A 242 -11.80 6.22 -8.95
C THR A 242 -13.00 5.87 -8.06
N GLN A 243 -14.16 6.45 -8.33
CA GLN A 243 -15.41 6.07 -7.69
C GLN A 243 -15.69 4.57 -7.85
N LYS A 244 -15.50 4.02 -9.07
CA LYS A 244 -15.68 2.59 -9.35
C LYS A 244 -14.82 1.69 -8.47
N PHE A 245 -13.61 2.10 -8.10
CA PHE A 245 -12.79 1.35 -7.15
C PHE A 245 -13.48 1.20 -5.79
N PHE A 246 -14.05 2.29 -5.25
CA PHE A 246 -14.76 2.26 -3.97
C PHE A 246 -16.07 1.48 -4.02
N GLU A 247 -16.79 1.53 -5.15
CA GLU A 247 -18.02 0.77 -5.35
C GLU A 247 -17.79 -0.75 -5.33
N ASP A 248 -16.66 -1.21 -5.89
CA ASP A 248 -16.42 -2.63 -6.12
C ASP A 248 -15.48 -3.29 -5.09
N ILE A 249 -14.68 -2.52 -4.33
CA ILE A 249 -13.62 -3.07 -3.46
C ILE A 249 -14.18 -4.00 -2.37
N GLY A 250 -15.36 -3.69 -1.84
CA GLY A 250 -16.05 -4.53 -0.85
C GLY A 250 -16.37 -5.92 -1.39
N ASN A 251 -16.77 -6.01 -2.65
CA ASN A 251 -17.06 -7.28 -3.33
C ASN A 251 -15.79 -8.09 -3.64
N VAL A 252 -14.67 -7.40 -3.87
CA VAL A 252 -13.41 -8.02 -4.31
C VAL A 252 -12.61 -8.58 -3.14
N LEU A 253 -12.47 -7.83 -2.05
CA LEU A 253 -11.68 -8.23 -0.88
C LEU A 253 -12.52 -8.67 0.31
N GLY A 254 -13.84 -8.48 0.25
CA GLY A 254 -14.78 -8.98 1.24
C GLY A 254 -14.34 -8.72 2.69
N SER A 255 -14.14 -9.80 3.45
CA SER A 255 -13.83 -9.75 4.88
C SER A 255 -12.45 -9.20 5.24
N GLN A 256 -11.60 -8.83 4.27
CA GLN A 256 -10.27 -8.24 4.52
C GLN A 256 -10.28 -6.70 4.59
N ILE A 257 -11.45 -6.09 4.69
CA ILE A 257 -11.62 -4.64 4.75
C ILE A 257 -12.31 -4.23 6.04
N MET A 258 -11.83 -3.15 6.64
CA MET A 258 -12.48 -2.44 7.73
C MET A 258 -12.59 -0.95 7.39
N LEU A 259 -13.76 -0.37 7.63
CA LEU A 259 -13.93 1.08 7.76
C LEU A 259 -14.07 1.44 9.25
N SER A 260 -13.26 2.38 9.71
CA SER A 260 -13.56 3.12 10.93
C SER A 260 -14.37 4.35 10.55
N VAL A 261 -15.55 4.52 11.11
CA VAL A 261 -16.53 5.51 10.68
C VAL A 261 -16.97 6.38 11.85
N ALA A 262 -17.29 7.63 11.55
CA ALA A 262 -17.77 8.60 12.53
C ALA A 262 -19.05 9.29 12.07
N GLU A 263 -20.02 9.40 12.98
CA GLU A 263 -21.30 10.08 12.80
C GLU A 263 -21.57 11.02 13.98
N GLU A 264 -22.25 12.13 13.74
CA GLU A 264 -22.74 12.97 14.85
C GLU A 264 -23.73 12.21 15.73
N LYS A 265 -23.68 12.44 17.04
CA LYS A 265 -24.68 11.92 17.97
C LYS A 265 -25.98 12.70 17.82
N ARG A 266 -26.98 12.15 17.10
CA ARG A 266 -28.33 12.71 16.97
C ARG A 266 -29.36 11.63 17.19
N SER A 267 -30.53 12.01 17.77
CA SER A 267 -31.68 11.11 17.86
C SER A 267 -32.23 10.83 16.45
N GLY A 268 -32.22 9.57 16.04
CA GLY A 268 -32.77 9.16 14.73
C GLY A 268 -31.72 8.98 13.60
N GLY A 269 -30.45 8.98 13.93
CA GLY A 269 -29.30 8.83 12.98
C GLY A 269 -28.53 10.14 12.82
N GLY A 270 -27.22 10.05 12.86
CA GLY A 270 -26.32 11.19 12.74
C GLY A 270 -25.85 11.42 11.30
N GLU A 271 -25.36 12.62 11.02
CA GLU A 271 -24.68 12.93 9.78
C GLU A 271 -23.30 12.24 9.78
N LYS A 272 -22.93 11.62 8.65
CA LYS A 272 -21.60 11.06 8.47
C LYS A 272 -20.54 12.18 8.45
N ILE A 273 -19.51 12.02 9.27
CA ILE A 273 -18.49 13.06 9.49
C ILE A 273 -17.17 12.67 8.83
N ALA A 274 -16.73 11.44 9.07
CA ALA A 274 -15.40 10.99 8.67
C ALA A 274 -15.36 9.48 8.47
N SER A 275 -14.41 9.03 7.66
CA SER A 275 -14.12 7.61 7.46
C SER A 275 -12.64 7.35 7.24
N ALA A 276 -12.17 6.20 7.73
CA ALA A 276 -10.83 5.70 7.46
C ALA A 276 -10.89 4.26 6.95
N LEU A 277 -10.21 3.99 5.85
CA LEU A 277 -10.18 2.68 5.18
C LEU A 277 -8.93 1.91 5.57
N PHE A 278 -9.13 0.66 5.99
CA PHE A 278 -8.10 -0.29 6.33
C PHE A 278 -8.29 -1.59 5.56
N PHE A 279 -7.16 -2.23 5.30
CA PHE A 279 -7.10 -3.61 4.84
C PHE A 279 -6.41 -4.45 5.89
N PHE A 280 -6.67 -5.75 5.94
CA PHE A 280 -5.98 -6.63 6.87
C PHE A 280 -5.84 -8.05 6.32
N ASP A 281 -4.87 -8.77 6.86
CA ASP A 281 -4.67 -10.20 6.68
C ASP A 281 -4.55 -10.88 8.06
N ASP A 282 -4.20 -12.14 8.10
CA ASP A 282 -4.04 -12.89 9.36
C ASP A 282 -2.91 -12.36 10.27
N ASN A 283 -2.04 -11.49 9.74
CA ASN A 283 -0.86 -11.02 10.46
C ASN A 283 -0.86 -9.51 10.75
N GLY A 284 -1.43 -8.71 9.88
CA GLY A 284 -1.32 -7.26 9.98
C GLY A 284 -2.54 -6.46 9.56
N LEU A 285 -2.63 -5.24 10.09
CA LEU A 285 -3.57 -4.21 9.70
C LEU A 285 -2.85 -3.13 8.88
N TYR A 286 -3.49 -2.63 7.83
CA TYR A 286 -2.93 -1.65 6.91
C TYR A 286 -3.86 -0.45 6.75
N GLY A 287 -3.57 0.66 7.44
CA GLY A 287 -4.31 1.92 7.29
C GLY A 287 -3.95 2.62 5.99
N ARG A 288 -4.94 2.92 5.16
CA ARG A 288 -4.65 3.42 3.82
C ARG A 288 -5.19 4.82 3.54
N TYR A 289 -6.45 5.04 3.70
CA TYR A 289 -7.09 6.29 3.29
C TYR A 289 -7.95 6.83 4.41
N TRP A 290 -8.00 8.15 4.49
CA TRP A 290 -8.78 8.90 5.46
C TRP A 290 -9.39 10.12 4.81
N GLY A 291 -10.58 10.49 5.26
CA GLY A 291 -11.17 11.77 4.94
C GLY A 291 -12.27 12.18 5.93
N CYS A 292 -12.55 13.48 5.94
CA CYS A 292 -13.63 14.06 6.74
C CYS A 292 -14.24 15.24 5.98
N ASN A 293 -15.53 15.47 6.21
CA ASN A 293 -16.26 16.62 5.65
C ASN A 293 -16.07 17.90 6.48
N ALA A 294 -15.71 17.77 7.76
CA ALA A 294 -15.39 18.87 8.66
C ALA A 294 -14.23 18.50 9.60
N GLU A 295 -13.57 19.51 10.14
CA GLU A 295 -12.46 19.31 11.09
C GLU A 295 -12.98 19.18 12.52
N TYR A 296 -12.73 18.02 13.12
CA TYR A 296 -12.99 17.72 14.52
C TYR A 296 -11.68 17.44 15.24
N GLU A 297 -11.52 18.04 16.41
CA GLU A 297 -10.28 17.93 17.18
C GLU A 297 -10.03 16.47 17.58
N PHE A 298 -8.85 15.94 17.23
CA PHE A 298 -8.38 14.58 17.49
C PHE A 298 -9.14 13.44 16.77
N LEU A 299 -10.18 13.71 15.99
CA LEU A 299 -10.96 12.66 15.33
C LEU A 299 -10.11 11.83 14.35
N HIS A 300 -9.18 12.47 13.63
CA HIS A 300 -8.22 11.76 12.80
C HIS A 300 -7.41 10.71 13.60
N PHE A 301 -6.99 11.03 14.83
CA PHE A 301 -6.24 10.09 15.65
C PHE A 301 -7.11 8.96 16.17
N GLU A 302 -8.36 9.26 16.49
CA GLU A 302 -9.32 8.23 16.91
C GLU A 302 -9.53 7.21 15.78
N LEU A 303 -9.94 7.69 14.59
CA LEU A 303 -10.30 6.79 13.49
C LEU A 303 -9.07 6.09 12.88
N CYS A 304 -7.98 6.84 12.66
CA CYS A 304 -6.82 6.30 11.95
C CYS A 304 -5.85 5.53 12.81
N TYR A 305 -5.86 5.69 14.15
CA TYR A 305 -4.89 5.03 15.03
C TYR A 305 -5.53 4.23 16.14
N HIS A 306 -6.37 4.85 16.98
CA HIS A 306 -6.91 4.15 18.16
C HIS A 306 -7.84 3.01 17.76
N GLN A 307 -8.71 3.23 16.79
CA GLN A 307 -9.60 2.19 16.26
C GLN A 307 -8.81 1.06 15.59
N GLY A 308 -7.74 1.37 14.87
CA GLY A 308 -6.86 0.37 14.27
C GLY A 308 -6.10 -0.45 15.32
N ILE A 309 -5.61 0.18 16.40
CA ILE A 309 -4.94 -0.52 17.50
C ILE A 309 -5.90 -1.46 18.22
N GLU A 310 -7.11 -0.99 18.57
CA GLU A 310 -8.13 -1.84 19.20
C GLU A 310 -8.50 -3.02 18.33
N PHE A 311 -8.76 -2.78 17.03
CA PHE A 311 -9.05 -3.86 16.09
C PHE A 311 -7.90 -4.88 16.00
N SER A 312 -6.65 -4.40 15.97
CA SER A 312 -5.49 -5.29 15.92
C SER A 312 -5.35 -6.14 17.18
N ILE A 313 -5.66 -5.59 18.36
CA ILE A 313 -5.68 -6.33 19.61
C ILE A 313 -6.81 -7.40 19.60
N GLU A 314 -8.03 -7.00 19.25
CA GLU A 314 -9.20 -7.89 19.21
C GLU A 314 -9.04 -9.05 18.22
N LYS A 315 -8.40 -8.78 17.06
CA LYS A 315 -8.11 -9.79 16.03
C LYS A 315 -6.80 -10.53 16.25
N ASN A 316 -6.06 -10.18 17.32
CA ASN A 316 -4.73 -10.73 17.61
C ASN A 316 -3.73 -10.59 16.46
N LEU A 317 -3.80 -9.48 15.73
CA LEU A 317 -2.86 -9.17 14.66
C LEU A 317 -1.51 -8.78 15.25
N SER A 318 -0.42 -9.16 14.59
CA SER A 318 0.95 -8.94 15.06
C SER A 318 1.38 -7.47 14.99
N TYR A 319 0.91 -6.74 13.98
CA TYR A 319 1.29 -5.34 13.76
C TYR A 319 0.21 -4.53 13.05
N PHE A 320 0.37 -3.21 13.13
CA PHE A 320 -0.43 -2.26 12.40
C PHE A 320 0.46 -1.24 11.67
N ASP A 321 0.40 -1.22 10.35
CA ASP A 321 0.98 -0.22 9.45
C ASP A 321 -0.04 0.90 9.22
N ALA A 322 0.18 2.04 9.85
CA ALA A 322 -0.72 3.20 9.75
C ALA A 322 -0.35 4.16 8.59
N GLY A 323 0.39 3.67 7.57
CA GLY A 323 0.78 4.45 6.38
C GLY A 323 2.10 5.21 6.53
N ALA A 324 2.53 5.84 5.43
CA ALA A 324 3.90 6.25 5.18
C ALA A 324 4.44 7.44 6.00
N GLN A 325 3.62 8.31 6.56
CA GLN A 325 4.08 9.58 7.17
C GLN A 325 3.56 9.75 8.60
N GLY A 326 4.21 10.63 9.36
CA GLY A 326 3.70 11.17 10.62
C GLY A 326 4.44 10.76 11.88
N GLU A 327 5.46 11.55 12.27
CA GLU A 327 6.16 11.39 13.56
C GLU A 327 5.23 11.49 14.77
N HIS A 328 4.07 12.15 14.63
CA HIS A 328 3.04 12.21 15.66
C HIS A 328 2.49 10.82 16.06
N LYS A 329 2.73 9.78 15.25
CA LYS A 329 2.43 8.38 15.55
C LYS A 329 3.24 7.86 16.74
N ILE A 330 4.47 8.34 16.95
CA ILE A 330 5.35 7.95 18.07
C ILE A 330 4.67 8.24 19.42
N SER A 331 3.97 9.37 19.51
CA SER A 331 3.24 9.70 20.74
C SER A 331 2.10 8.74 21.05
N ARG A 332 1.67 7.95 20.08
CA ARG A 332 0.57 6.96 20.15
C ARG A 332 1.05 5.51 20.12
N GLY A 333 2.35 5.28 20.38
CA GLY A 333 2.92 3.95 20.55
C GLY A 333 3.42 3.28 19.29
N PHE A 334 3.42 3.96 18.15
CA PHE A 334 4.09 3.46 16.96
C PHE A 334 5.60 3.64 17.08
N VAL A 335 6.34 2.72 16.49
CA VAL A 335 7.80 2.74 16.44
C VAL A 335 8.30 2.89 15.02
N PRO A 336 9.42 3.59 14.79
CA PRO A 336 10.02 3.67 13.48
C PRO A 336 10.53 2.28 13.04
N ILE A 337 10.26 1.95 11.78
CA ILE A 337 10.78 0.75 11.14
C ILE A 337 11.44 1.13 9.82
N GLU A 338 12.46 0.38 9.43
CA GLU A 338 13.07 0.52 8.12
C GLU A 338 12.17 -0.08 7.04
N VAL A 339 11.98 0.67 5.96
CA VAL A 339 11.36 0.20 4.72
C VAL A 339 12.35 0.38 3.58
N TYR A 340 12.22 -0.46 2.58
CA TYR A 340 13.26 -0.56 1.57
C TYR A 340 12.70 -0.32 0.17
N SER A 341 13.62 0.09 -0.71
CA SER A 341 13.43 0.03 -2.16
C SER A 341 14.73 -0.36 -2.83
N ALA A 342 14.65 -0.96 -4.02
CA ALA A 342 15.80 -1.34 -4.80
C ALA A 342 15.70 -0.74 -6.21
N HIS A 343 16.83 -0.31 -6.76
CA HIS A 343 16.86 0.51 -7.95
C HIS A 343 17.97 0.06 -8.90
N TRP A 344 17.65 -0.02 -10.17
CA TRP A 344 18.60 -0.12 -11.25
C TRP A 344 18.40 1.08 -12.19
N ILE A 345 19.49 1.75 -12.52
CA ILE A 345 19.53 2.89 -13.44
C ILE A 345 20.35 2.44 -14.66
N GLU A 346 19.84 2.68 -15.87
CA GLU A 346 20.52 2.23 -17.09
C GLU A 346 21.80 3.04 -17.35
N HIS A 347 21.75 4.35 -17.14
CA HIS A 347 22.88 5.23 -17.40
C HIS A 347 23.91 5.12 -16.28
N PRO A 348 25.16 4.70 -16.57
CA PRO A 348 26.16 4.42 -15.53
C PRO A 348 26.49 5.65 -14.69
N ASP A 349 26.60 6.84 -15.28
CA ASP A 349 26.96 8.06 -14.55
C ASP A 349 25.91 8.50 -13.51
N PHE A 350 24.66 8.02 -13.64
CA PHE A 350 23.58 8.28 -12.69
C PHE A 350 23.32 7.11 -11.75
N SER A 351 23.94 5.97 -11.97
CA SER A 351 23.81 4.83 -11.07
C SER A 351 24.55 5.06 -9.76
N ASP A 352 25.61 5.88 -9.78
CA ASP A 352 26.48 6.15 -8.63
C ASP A 352 26.15 7.48 -7.91
N ALA A 353 25.08 8.18 -8.32
CA ALA A 353 24.71 9.52 -7.82
C ALA A 353 23.77 9.49 -6.59
#